data_cb16a673e47552518cefc87cb03a86a7
#
_entry.id   cb16a673e47552518cefc87cb03a86a7
#
_cell.length_a   1.000
_cell.length_b   1.000
_cell.length_c   1.000
_cell.angle_alpha   90.00
_cell.angle_beta   90.00
_cell.angle_gamma   90.00
#
_symmetry.space_group_name_H-M   'P 1'
#
loop_
_entity.id
_entity.type
_entity.pdbx_description
1 polymer ?
#
loop_
_entity_poly.entity_id
_entity_poly.type
_entity_poly.pdbx_seq_one_letter_code
_entity_poly.pdbx_strand_id
1 'polypeptide(L)'
;MAITVNLRYTGKDGNALKFAKEMTSFGTVDLIRAEEGNLRYEYYQSLDDPETILLIDRWKNQDAIDVHHASPMMETIVALREKYDLHMTVERYVSIDDNTEDERFIRK
;
A
#
# COMPACT_ATOMS: atom_id res chain seq x y z
N MET A 1 -16.47 7.71 3.63
CA MET A 1 -16.18 6.31 3.96
C MET A 1 -14.79 5.96 3.48
N ALA A 2 -13.93 5.49 4.37
CA ALA A 2 -12.56 5.16 4.03
C ALA A 2 -12.47 3.90 3.18
N ILE A 3 -11.55 3.91 2.23
CA ILE A 3 -11.29 2.79 1.34
C ILE A 3 -9.88 2.28 1.59
N THR A 4 -9.77 0.99 1.87
CA THR A 4 -8.48 0.32 2.00
C THR A 4 -8.19 -0.46 0.73
N VAL A 5 -7.01 -0.25 0.16
CA VAL A 5 -6.54 -0.98 -1.02
C VAL A 5 -5.36 -1.82 -0.58
N ASN A 6 -5.45 -3.11 -0.76
CA ASN A 6 -4.36 -4.04 -0.51
C ASN A 6 -3.72 -4.40 -1.84
N LEU A 7 -2.45 -4.03 -2.01
CA LEU A 7 -1.67 -4.39 -3.18
C LEU A 7 -0.64 -5.44 -2.77
N ARG A 8 -0.73 -6.60 -3.38
CA ARG A 8 0.20 -7.69 -3.10
C ARG A 8 1.19 -7.78 -4.26
N TYR A 9 2.42 -7.38 -3.99
CA TYR A 9 3.51 -7.40 -4.97
C TYR A 9 4.28 -8.70 -4.86
N THR A 10 4.55 -9.33 -6.00
CA THR A 10 5.41 -10.52 -6.08
C THR A 10 6.52 -10.28 -7.09
N GLY A 11 7.70 -10.82 -6.82
CA GLY A 11 8.85 -10.70 -7.69
C GLY A 11 9.77 -11.89 -7.53
N LYS A 12 11.01 -11.74 -7.98
CA LYS A 12 12.09 -12.72 -7.86
C LYS A 12 13.31 -12.05 -7.24
N ASP A 13 14.18 -12.85 -6.65
CA ASP A 13 15.50 -12.39 -6.19
C ASP A 13 15.42 -11.23 -5.19
N GLY A 14 14.39 -11.20 -4.36
CA GLY A 14 14.20 -10.14 -3.38
C GLY A 14 13.71 -8.82 -3.97
N ASN A 15 13.26 -8.80 -5.22
CA ASN A 15 12.93 -7.57 -5.93
C ASN A 15 11.75 -6.82 -5.32
N ALA A 16 10.76 -7.51 -4.77
CA ALA A 16 9.64 -6.83 -4.12
C ALA A 16 10.10 -6.06 -2.88
N LEU A 17 10.99 -6.65 -2.08
CA LEU A 17 11.58 -5.97 -0.93
C LEU A 17 12.46 -4.79 -1.37
N LYS A 18 13.27 -4.97 -2.41
CA LYS A 18 14.10 -3.89 -2.96
C LYS A 18 13.25 -2.72 -3.42
N PHE A 19 12.13 -2.99 -4.08
CA PHE A 19 11.17 -1.98 -4.51
C PHE A 19 10.63 -1.20 -3.30
N ALA A 20 10.15 -1.90 -2.27
CA ALA A 20 9.61 -1.25 -1.07
C ALA A 20 10.67 -0.39 -0.37
N LYS A 21 11.91 -0.87 -0.29
CA LYS A 21 13.01 -0.11 0.29
C LYS A 21 13.36 1.12 -0.53
N GLU A 22 13.35 1.03 -1.85
CA GLU A 22 13.64 2.17 -2.72
C GLU A 22 12.53 3.22 -2.64
N MET A 23 11.26 2.80 -2.64
CA MET A 23 10.11 3.69 -2.44
C MET A 23 10.24 4.48 -1.13
N THR A 24 10.73 3.82 -0.08
CA THR A 24 10.87 4.43 1.23
C THR A 24 12.09 5.34 1.32
N SER A 25 13.26 4.84 0.88
CA SER A 25 14.53 5.55 1.07
C SER A 25 14.68 6.79 0.19
N PHE A 26 14.03 6.82 -0.98
CA PHE A 26 14.05 7.98 -1.86
C PHE A 26 12.94 8.99 -1.57
N GLY A 27 12.16 8.78 -0.50
CA GLY A 27 11.18 9.76 -0.05
C GLY A 27 9.83 9.70 -0.75
N THR A 28 9.62 8.78 -1.68
CA THR A 28 8.35 8.67 -2.40
C THR A 28 7.20 8.33 -1.45
N VAL A 29 7.43 7.42 -0.51
CA VAL A 29 6.42 7.05 0.49
C VAL A 29 6.03 8.27 1.33
N ASP A 30 7.01 9.09 1.75
CA ASP A 30 6.73 10.30 2.53
C ASP A 30 5.88 11.30 1.75
N LEU A 31 6.13 11.46 0.45
CA LEU A 31 5.33 12.32 -0.41
C LEU A 31 3.89 11.82 -0.52
N ILE A 32 3.70 10.50 -0.63
CA ILE A 32 2.36 9.90 -0.70
C ILE A 32 1.63 10.09 0.62
N ARG A 33 2.31 9.86 1.74
CA ARG A 33 1.71 10.07 3.07
C ARG A 33 1.34 11.52 3.33
N ALA A 34 1.99 12.45 2.67
CA ALA A 34 1.66 13.88 2.78
C ALA A 34 0.47 14.29 1.92
N GLU A 35 -0.01 13.44 1.03
CA GLU A 35 -1.19 13.74 0.22
C GLU A 35 -2.42 13.84 1.12
N GLU A 36 -3.26 14.87 0.85
CA GLU A 36 -4.51 15.00 1.56
C GLU A 36 -5.39 13.79 1.31
N GLY A 37 -5.91 13.22 2.38
CA GLY A 37 -6.76 12.05 2.29
C GLY A 37 -6.03 10.72 2.36
N ASN A 38 -4.69 10.69 2.36
CA ASN A 38 -3.96 9.46 2.67
C ASN A 38 -4.06 9.18 4.16
N LEU A 39 -4.55 7.99 4.52
CA LEU A 39 -4.71 7.56 5.90
C LEU A 39 -3.68 6.49 6.29
N ARG A 40 -3.14 5.76 5.32
CA ARG A 40 -2.16 4.72 5.55
C ARG A 40 -1.43 4.40 4.26
N TYR A 41 -0.14 4.18 4.36
CA TYR A 41 0.69 3.70 3.26
C TYR A 41 1.86 2.94 3.86
N GLU A 42 1.70 1.63 4.04
CA GLU A 42 2.66 0.80 4.77
C GLU A 42 2.93 -0.50 4.04
N TYR A 43 4.19 -0.90 4.02
CA TYR A 43 4.64 -2.16 3.43
C TYR A 43 4.83 -3.22 4.50
N TYR A 44 4.48 -4.46 4.17
CA TYR A 44 4.65 -5.64 5.03
C TYR A 44 5.20 -6.79 4.20
N GLN A 45 6.11 -7.55 4.77
CA GLN A 45 6.62 -8.75 4.12
C GLN A 45 5.85 -9.97 4.59
N SER A 46 5.48 -10.86 3.67
CA SER A 46 4.83 -12.11 4.01
C SER A 46 5.79 -13.02 4.77
N LEU A 47 5.34 -13.63 5.86
CA LEU A 47 6.14 -14.61 6.59
C LEU A 47 6.24 -15.95 5.84
N ASP A 48 5.24 -16.25 5.02
CA ASP A 48 5.21 -17.50 4.25
C ASP A 48 5.99 -17.41 2.94
N ASP A 49 6.11 -16.21 2.40
CA ASP A 49 6.77 -15.99 1.11
C ASP A 49 7.52 -14.66 1.12
N PRO A 50 8.85 -14.69 1.35
CA PRO A 50 9.65 -13.46 1.40
C PRO A 50 9.72 -12.70 0.06
N GLU A 51 9.30 -13.32 -1.04
CA GLU A 51 9.20 -12.66 -2.35
C GLU A 51 7.92 -11.86 -2.50
N THR A 52 7.06 -11.87 -1.49
CA THR A 52 5.77 -11.15 -1.50
C THR A 52 5.79 -10.02 -0.49
N ILE A 53 5.46 -8.83 -0.96
CA ILE A 53 5.28 -7.62 -0.13
C ILE A 53 3.84 -7.17 -0.27
N LEU A 54 3.17 -6.96 0.86
CA LEU A 54 1.84 -6.38 0.92
C LEU A 54 1.95 -4.88 1.20
N LEU A 55 1.31 -4.08 0.37
CA LEU A 55 1.08 -2.66 0.65
C LEU A 55 -0.35 -2.50 1.15
N ILE A 56 -0.51 -1.93 2.32
CA ILE A 56 -1.81 -1.48 2.80
C ILE A 56 -1.88 0.03 2.55
N ASP A 57 -2.82 0.41 1.70
CA ASP A 57 -2.96 1.74 1.14
C ASP A 57 -4.39 2.20 1.44
N ARG A 58 -4.55 3.18 2.34
CA ARG A 58 -5.86 3.59 2.83
C ARG A 58 -6.09 5.08 2.57
N TRP A 59 -7.28 5.39 2.06
CA TRP A 59 -7.66 6.74 1.67
C TRP A 59 -9.04 7.10 2.22
N LYS A 60 -9.26 8.39 2.45
CA LYS A 60 -10.52 8.86 3.02
C LYS A 60 -11.73 8.63 2.09
N ASN A 61 -11.51 8.62 0.76
CA ASN A 61 -12.55 8.40 -0.24
C ASN A 61 -11.95 8.14 -1.62
N GLN A 62 -12.80 7.88 -2.61
CA GLN A 62 -12.37 7.63 -3.99
C GLN A 62 -11.70 8.87 -4.62
N ASP A 63 -12.19 10.07 -4.31
CA ASP A 63 -11.60 11.30 -4.86
C ASP A 63 -10.12 11.42 -4.47
N ALA A 64 -9.77 11.08 -3.23
CA ALA A 64 -8.39 11.08 -2.78
C ALA A 64 -7.53 10.07 -3.55
N ILE A 65 -8.09 8.90 -3.86
CA ILE A 65 -7.41 7.90 -4.70
C ILE A 65 -7.19 8.44 -6.10
N ASP A 66 -8.19 9.09 -6.67
CA ASP A 66 -8.10 9.66 -8.02
C ASP A 66 -7.02 10.74 -8.10
N VAL A 67 -6.93 11.60 -7.09
CA VAL A 67 -5.86 12.60 -7.00
C VAL A 67 -4.50 11.95 -6.91
N HIS A 68 -4.36 10.88 -6.11
CA HIS A 68 -3.13 10.11 -6.00
C HIS A 68 -2.72 9.51 -7.34
N HIS A 69 -3.65 8.88 -8.05
CA HIS A 69 -3.38 8.29 -9.36
C HIS A 69 -2.98 9.31 -10.42
N ALA A 70 -3.40 10.55 -10.26
CA ALA A 70 -3.02 11.65 -11.16
C ALA A 70 -1.74 12.36 -10.73
N SER A 71 -1.14 11.97 -9.60
CA SER A 71 0.03 12.64 -9.05
C SER A 71 1.32 12.25 -9.79
N PRO A 72 2.36 13.10 -9.72
CA PRO A 72 3.68 12.76 -10.31
C PRO A 72 4.30 11.51 -9.69
N MET A 73 3.98 11.17 -8.45
CA MET A 73 4.50 9.97 -7.80
C MET A 73 4.13 8.68 -8.53
N MET A 74 3.00 8.66 -9.26
CA MET A 74 2.62 7.48 -10.02
C MET A 74 3.62 7.12 -11.11
N GLU A 75 4.26 8.10 -11.73
CA GLU A 75 5.30 7.84 -12.73
C GLU A 75 6.48 7.09 -12.08
N THR A 76 6.89 7.52 -10.90
CA THR A 76 7.94 6.85 -10.13
C THR A 76 7.54 5.43 -9.77
N ILE A 77 6.32 5.24 -9.27
CA ILE A 77 5.81 3.92 -8.86
C ILE A 77 5.80 2.97 -10.07
N VAL A 78 5.26 3.40 -11.19
CA VAL A 78 5.18 2.57 -12.41
C VAL A 78 6.58 2.21 -12.91
N ALA A 79 7.50 3.16 -12.94
CA ALA A 79 8.88 2.93 -13.35
C ALA A 79 9.59 1.91 -12.46
N LEU A 80 9.38 1.98 -11.14
CA LEU A 80 9.98 1.04 -10.20
C LEU A 80 9.37 -0.36 -10.29
N ARG A 81 8.06 -0.45 -10.51
CA ARG A 81 7.41 -1.75 -10.74
C ARG A 81 8.01 -2.46 -11.95
N GLU A 82 8.26 -1.71 -13.01
CA GLU A 82 8.89 -2.24 -14.22
C GLU A 82 10.35 -2.60 -13.99
N LYS A 83 11.11 -1.72 -13.34
CA LYS A 83 12.52 -1.95 -13.00
C LYS A 83 12.73 -3.27 -12.28
N TYR A 84 11.86 -3.60 -11.35
CA TYR A 84 11.96 -4.80 -10.52
C TYR A 84 11.14 -5.98 -11.03
N ASP A 85 10.51 -5.82 -12.19
CA ASP A 85 9.67 -6.86 -12.83
C ASP A 85 8.64 -7.43 -11.84
N LEU A 86 7.88 -6.52 -11.23
CA LEU A 86 6.89 -6.90 -10.23
C LEU A 86 5.55 -7.18 -10.86
N HIS A 87 4.89 -8.20 -10.33
CA HIS A 87 3.49 -8.50 -10.60
C HIS A 87 2.68 -8.19 -9.36
N MET A 88 1.39 -7.89 -9.50
CA MET A 88 0.59 -7.54 -8.35
C MET A 88 -0.86 -7.93 -8.50
N THR A 89 -1.50 -8.16 -7.36
CA THR A 89 -2.95 -8.27 -7.25
C THR A 89 -3.45 -7.14 -6.38
N VAL A 90 -4.69 -6.73 -6.61
CA VAL A 90 -5.30 -5.61 -5.89
C VAL A 90 -6.66 -6.03 -5.36
N GLU A 91 -6.89 -5.74 -4.08
CA GLU A 91 -8.20 -5.94 -3.44
C GLU A 91 -8.58 -4.66 -2.74
N ARG A 92 -9.86 -4.32 -2.77
CA ARG A 92 -10.37 -3.08 -2.17
C ARG A 92 -11.45 -3.40 -1.14
N TYR A 93 -11.41 -2.68 -0.03
CA TYR A 93 -12.32 -2.88 1.09
C TYR A 93 -12.81 -1.53 1.61
N VAL A 94 -14.02 -1.51 2.12
CA VAL A 94 -14.52 -0.38 2.91
C VAL A 94 -14.54 -0.81 4.37
N SER A 95 -14.24 0.13 5.27
CA SER A 95 -14.21 -0.15 6.69
C SER A 95 -15.63 -0.31 7.24
N ILE A 96 -15.79 -1.32 8.09
CA ILE A 96 -16.98 -1.46 8.94
C ILE A 96 -16.62 -0.79 10.26
N ASP A 97 -17.31 0.29 10.60
CA ASP A 97 -16.96 1.08 11.78
C ASP A 97 -17.49 0.46 13.09
N ASP A 98 -18.48 -0.41 13.00
CA ASP A 98 -19.00 -1.12 14.17
C ASP A 98 -18.18 -2.37 14.45
N ASN A 99 -17.34 -2.29 15.50
CA ASN A 99 -16.53 -3.40 15.97
C ASN A 99 -16.89 -3.82 17.39
N THR A 100 -18.09 -3.51 17.84
CA THR A 100 -18.54 -3.77 19.22
C THR A 100 -18.37 -5.23 19.63
N GLU A 101 -18.71 -6.14 18.74
CA GLU A 101 -18.57 -7.58 19.01
C GLU A 101 -17.11 -8.02 19.16
N ASP A 102 -16.19 -7.31 18.53
CA ASP A 102 -14.77 -7.65 18.55
C ASP A 102 -14.08 -7.17 19.83
N GLU A 103 -14.62 -6.12 20.47
CA GLU A 103 -14.02 -5.49 21.64
C GLU A 103 -13.65 -6.49 22.75
N ARG A 104 -14.51 -7.45 23.02
CA ARG A 104 -14.31 -8.45 24.08
C ARG A 104 -13.17 -9.41 23.79
N PHE A 105 -12.71 -9.49 22.54
CA PHE A 105 -11.61 -10.35 22.11
C PHE A 105 -10.30 -9.59 21.95
N ILE A 106 -10.33 -8.27 22.11
CA ILE A 106 -9.14 -7.43 21.96
C ILE A 106 -8.42 -7.35 23.30
N ARG A 107 -7.18 -7.82 23.32
CA ARG A 107 -6.32 -7.67 24.49
C ARG A 107 -5.72 -6.26 24.48
N LYS A 108 -5.98 -5.50 25.55
CA LYS A 108 -5.50 -4.11 25.69
C LYS A 108 -4.34 -3.96 26.66
#